data_390f9dfc266e905eb0d38837591fc257
#
_entry.id   390f9dfc266e905eb0d38837591fc257
#
_cell.length_a   1.000
_cell.length_b   1.000
_cell.length_c   1.000
_cell.angle_alpha   90.00
_cell.angle_beta   90.00
_cell.angle_gamma   90.00
#
_symmetry.space_group_name_H-M   'P 1'
#
loop_
_entity.id
_entity.type
_entity.pdbx_description
1 polymer ?
#
loop_
_entity_poly.entity_id
_entity_poly.type
_entity_poly.pdbx_seq_one_letter_code
_entity_poly.pdbx_strand_id
1 'polypeptide(L)'
;MQIKIGEKIRELRHRDGRKQEDLANVLGVTCQAVSRWEANGGYPDMEIIPAIANYFNVSIDELFGYSKDREEKLKTILAKADKAINEQGDMTE
;
A
#
# COMPACT_ATOMS: atom_id res chain seq x y z
N MET A 1 -2.82 -9.86 11.21
CA MET A 1 -2.01 -9.40 10.08
C MET A 1 -1.32 -8.10 10.46
N GLN A 2 -0.07 -7.97 10.07
CA GLN A 2 0.73 -6.82 10.46
C GLN A 2 0.99 -5.92 9.26
N ILE A 3 0.71 -4.65 9.41
CA ILE A 3 0.94 -3.66 8.35
C ILE A 3 2.34 -3.09 8.56
N LYS A 4 3.19 -3.28 7.56
CA LYS A 4 4.59 -2.82 7.65
C LYS A 4 4.81 -1.63 6.74
N ILE A 5 4.04 -0.59 6.97
CA ILE A 5 4.09 0.59 6.11
C ILE A 5 5.46 1.26 6.18
N GLY A 6 6.11 1.20 7.35
CA GLY A 6 7.42 1.82 7.49
C GLY A 6 8.47 1.19 6.60
N GLU A 7 8.45 -0.14 6.51
CA GLU A 7 9.39 -0.84 5.64
C GLU A 7 9.12 -0.49 4.18
N LYS A 8 7.85 -0.37 3.82
CA LYS A 8 7.50 -0.03 2.45
C LYS A 8 7.93 1.40 2.12
N ILE A 9 7.75 2.32 3.04
CA ILE A 9 8.19 3.69 2.85
C ILE A 9 9.69 3.73 2.61
N ARG A 10 10.44 2.98 3.40
CA ARG A 10 11.89 2.93 3.24
C ARG A 10 12.27 2.35 1.88
N GLU A 11 11.60 1.29 1.50
CA GLU A 11 11.85 0.64 0.22
C GLU A 11 11.59 1.59 -0.94
N LEU A 12 10.45 2.28 -0.91
CA LEU A 12 10.10 3.21 -1.98
C LEU A 12 11.05 4.40 -2.01
N ARG A 13 11.46 4.88 -0.84
CA ARG A 13 12.40 5.98 -0.75
C ARG A 13 13.73 5.60 -1.40
N HIS A 14 14.21 4.39 -1.11
CA HIS A 14 15.45 3.92 -1.71
C HIS A 14 15.29 3.71 -3.21
N ARG A 15 14.13 3.21 -3.63
CA ARG A 15 13.87 3.02 -5.06
C ARG A 15 14.02 4.34 -5.81
N ASP A 16 13.54 5.42 -5.22
CA ASP A 16 13.52 6.72 -5.90
C ASP A 16 14.71 7.59 -5.52
N GLY A 17 15.66 7.07 -4.75
CA GLY A 17 16.85 7.84 -4.37
C GLY A 17 16.52 9.00 -3.46
N ARG A 18 15.48 8.90 -2.64
CA ARG A 18 15.06 9.98 -1.76
C ARG A 18 15.60 9.78 -0.37
N LYS A 19 15.85 10.89 0.32
CA LYS A 19 16.27 10.84 1.71
C LYS A 19 15.06 10.99 2.63
N GLN A 20 15.24 10.59 3.90
CA GLN A 20 14.19 10.81 4.89
C GLN A 20 13.81 12.28 4.98
N GLU A 21 14.79 13.14 4.87
CA GLU A 21 14.58 14.57 4.95
C GLU A 21 13.69 15.05 3.79
N ASP A 22 13.90 14.51 2.61
CA ASP A 22 13.08 14.88 1.45
C ASP A 22 11.62 14.57 1.70
N LEU A 23 11.35 13.39 2.20
CA LEU A 23 9.98 12.98 2.47
C LEU A 23 9.39 13.82 3.60
N ALA A 24 10.17 14.06 4.65
CA ALA A 24 9.70 14.86 5.77
C ALA A 24 9.30 16.25 5.32
N ASN A 25 10.10 16.87 4.46
CA ASN A 25 9.82 18.22 3.96
C ASN A 25 8.52 18.25 3.16
N VAL A 26 8.32 17.26 2.30
CA VAL A 26 7.11 17.23 1.48
C VAL A 26 5.87 17.05 2.33
N LEU A 27 5.98 16.23 3.37
CA LEU A 27 4.83 15.93 4.21
C LEU A 27 4.61 16.95 5.33
N GLY A 28 5.58 17.84 5.54
CA GLY A 28 5.46 18.79 6.63
C GLY A 28 5.64 18.18 8.00
N VAL A 29 6.43 17.11 8.08
CA VAL A 29 6.70 16.45 9.35
C VAL A 29 8.20 16.48 9.61
N THR A 30 8.60 15.99 10.79
CA THR A 30 10.02 15.97 11.13
C THR A 30 10.69 14.73 10.53
N CYS A 31 11.98 14.86 10.32
CA CYS A 31 12.78 13.72 9.87
C CYS A 31 12.73 12.59 10.89
N GLN A 32 12.63 12.94 12.16
CA GLN A 32 12.53 11.96 13.23
C GLN A 32 11.24 11.13 13.10
N ALA A 33 10.16 11.78 12.69
CA ALA A 33 8.90 11.07 12.48
C ALA A 33 9.05 10.02 11.38
N VAL A 34 9.65 10.41 10.26
CA VAL A 34 9.88 9.48 9.16
C VAL A 34 10.77 8.32 9.62
N SER A 35 11.82 8.65 10.35
CA SER A 35 12.73 7.63 10.87
C SER A 35 12.00 6.65 11.76
N ARG A 36 11.10 7.14 12.59
CA ARG A 36 10.33 6.27 13.49
C ARG A 36 9.42 5.35 12.71
N TRP A 37 8.77 5.88 11.68
CA TRP A 37 7.91 5.03 10.83
C TRP A 37 8.72 3.91 10.20
N GLU A 38 9.88 4.25 9.66
CA GLU A 38 10.71 3.26 8.97
C GLU A 38 11.27 2.21 9.92
N ALA A 39 11.39 2.55 11.19
CA ALA A 39 11.84 1.61 12.20
C ALA A 39 10.67 0.86 12.85
N ASN A 40 9.46 1.03 12.32
CA ASN A 40 8.25 0.39 12.85
C ASN A 40 7.93 0.84 14.26
N GLY A 41 8.32 2.08 14.61
CA GLY A 41 8.05 2.64 15.92
C GLY A 41 6.77 3.45 15.97
N GLY A 42 5.99 3.43 14.91
CA GLY A 42 4.74 4.17 14.84
C GLY A 42 4.25 4.23 13.41
N TYR A 43 3.10 4.81 13.21
CA TYR A 43 2.48 4.92 11.88
C TYR A 43 2.24 6.38 11.54
N PRO A 44 2.28 6.74 10.25
CA PRO A 44 1.86 8.08 9.84
C PRO A 44 0.37 8.28 10.14
N ASP A 45 -0.01 9.53 10.37
CA ASP A 45 -1.42 9.85 10.51
C ASP A 45 -2.16 9.47 9.24
N MET A 46 -3.44 9.10 9.41
CA MET A 46 -4.24 8.70 8.26
C MET A 46 -4.31 9.78 7.20
N GLU A 47 -4.31 11.04 7.63
CA GLU A 47 -4.41 12.14 6.69
C GLU A 47 -3.18 12.29 5.82
N ILE A 48 -2.05 11.78 6.30
CA ILE A 48 -0.77 11.89 5.57
C ILE A 48 -0.61 10.74 4.58
N ILE A 49 -1.28 9.63 4.83
CA ILE A 49 -1.08 8.43 4.03
C ILE A 49 -1.33 8.65 2.54
N PRO A 50 -2.42 9.32 2.12
CA PRO A 50 -2.59 9.58 0.68
C PRO A 50 -1.47 10.41 0.10
N ALA A 51 -0.92 11.34 0.88
CA ALA A 51 0.20 12.17 0.42
C ALA A 51 1.45 11.33 0.20
N ILE A 52 1.69 10.38 1.09
CA ILE A 52 2.85 9.48 0.94
C ILE A 52 2.70 8.65 -0.34
N ALA A 53 1.53 8.06 -0.53
CA ALA A 53 1.28 7.25 -1.72
C ALA A 53 1.44 8.08 -2.98
N ASN A 54 0.95 9.30 -2.96
CA ASN A 54 1.05 10.21 -4.08
C ASN A 54 2.51 10.58 -4.37
N TYR A 55 3.26 10.84 -3.31
CA TYR A 55 4.66 11.22 -3.45
C TYR A 55 5.46 10.13 -4.15
N PHE A 56 5.18 8.88 -3.83
CA PHE A 56 5.88 7.74 -4.42
C PHE A 56 5.18 7.20 -5.65
N ASN A 57 4.05 7.79 -6.02
CA ASN A 57 3.28 7.38 -7.19
C ASN A 57 2.86 5.91 -7.10
N VAL A 58 2.34 5.53 -5.97
CA VAL A 58 1.83 4.19 -5.73
C VAL A 58 0.43 4.30 -5.14
N SER A 59 -0.30 3.19 -5.17
CA SER A 59 -1.61 3.15 -4.53
C SER A 59 -1.46 3.01 -3.03
N ILE A 60 -2.52 3.32 -2.30
CA ILE A 60 -2.52 3.13 -0.86
C ILE A 60 -2.40 1.65 -0.53
N ASP A 61 -3.03 0.79 -1.32
CA ASP A 61 -2.90 -0.65 -1.14
C ASP A 61 -1.46 -1.10 -1.26
N GLU A 62 -0.75 -0.58 -2.25
CA GLU A 62 0.65 -0.93 -2.44
C GLU A 62 1.49 -0.39 -1.28
N LEU A 63 1.16 0.80 -0.81
CA LEU A 63 1.89 1.38 0.31
C LEU A 63 1.76 0.51 1.55
N PHE A 64 0.59 -0.10 1.75
CA PHE A 64 0.36 -0.99 2.87
C PHE A 64 0.89 -2.40 2.63
N GLY A 65 1.37 -2.69 1.42
CA GLY A 65 1.95 -3.99 1.13
C GLY A 65 0.93 -5.07 0.83
N TYR A 66 -0.29 -4.68 0.50
CA TYR A 66 -1.35 -5.66 0.25
C TYR A 66 -1.58 -5.96 -1.22
N SER A 67 -1.07 -5.12 -2.12
CA SER A 67 -1.53 -5.17 -3.50
C SER A 67 -1.26 -6.50 -4.17
N LYS A 68 -0.07 -7.08 -3.95
CA LYS A 68 0.27 -8.32 -4.63
C LYS A 68 -0.61 -9.48 -4.15
N ASP A 69 -0.70 -9.63 -2.83
CA ASP A 69 -1.53 -10.69 -2.26
C ASP A 69 -2.98 -10.48 -2.63
N ARG A 70 -3.40 -9.24 -2.66
CA ARG A 70 -4.76 -8.90 -2.99
C ARG A 70 -5.09 -9.29 -4.42
N GLU A 71 -4.17 -9.02 -5.33
CA GLU A 71 -4.38 -9.37 -6.73
C GLU A 71 -4.53 -10.87 -6.90
N GLU A 72 -3.70 -11.64 -6.23
CA GLU A 72 -3.80 -13.08 -6.32
C GLU A 72 -5.11 -13.60 -5.77
N LYS A 73 -5.53 -13.06 -4.64
CA LYS A 73 -6.79 -13.47 -4.05
C LYS A 73 -7.96 -13.08 -4.94
N LEU A 74 -7.92 -11.89 -5.50
CA LEU A 74 -8.98 -11.45 -6.39
C LEU A 74 -9.07 -12.30 -7.64
N LYS A 75 -7.93 -12.67 -8.20
CA LYS A 75 -7.91 -13.53 -9.37
C LYS A 75 -8.55 -14.87 -9.05
N THR A 76 -8.25 -15.43 -7.90
CA THR A 76 -8.82 -16.68 -7.48
C THR A 76 -10.33 -16.57 -7.30
N ILE A 77 -10.76 -15.49 -6.64
CA ILE A 77 -12.18 -15.28 -6.39
C ILE A 77 -12.93 -15.07 -7.71
N LEU A 78 -12.37 -14.28 -8.60
CA LEU A 78 -13.00 -14.00 -9.87
C LEU A 78 -13.10 -15.27 -10.74
N ALA A 79 -12.05 -16.08 -10.70
CA ALA A 79 -12.08 -17.32 -11.45
C ALA A 79 -13.18 -18.24 -10.94
N LYS A 80 -13.33 -18.33 -9.63
CA LYS A 80 -14.39 -19.14 -9.06
C LYS A 80 -15.76 -18.55 -9.35
N ALA A 81 -15.88 -17.24 -9.29
CA ALA A 81 -17.15 -16.59 -9.55
C ALA A 81 -17.56 -16.78 -10.99
N ASP A 82 -16.60 -16.63 -11.90
CA ASP A 82 -16.90 -16.85 -13.32
C ASP A 82 -17.40 -18.26 -13.55
N LYS A 83 -16.74 -19.22 -12.93
CA LYS A 83 -17.15 -20.61 -13.10
C LYS A 83 -18.54 -20.84 -12.52
N ALA A 84 -18.81 -20.25 -11.36
CA ALA A 84 -20.12 -20.39 -10.76
C ALA A 84 -21.19 -19.73 -11.63
N ILE A 85 -20.90 -18.57 -12.18
CA ILE A 85 -21.83 -17.89 -13.05
C ILE A 85 -22.10 -18.71 -14.30
N ASN A 86 -21.07 -19.30 -14.84
CA ASN A 86 -21.23 -20.13 -16.01
C ASN A 86 -22.14 -21.33 -15.72
N GLU A 87 -21.97 -21.90 -14.56
CA GLU A 87 -22.82 -23.02 -14.18
C GLU A 87 -24.26 -22.60 -13.96
N GLN A 88 -24.43 -21.36 -13.51
CA GLN A 88 -25.76 -20.83 -13.27
C GLN A 88 -26.23 -19.91 -14.37
N GLY A 89 -25.39 -19.70 -15.33
CA GLY A 89 -25.67 -18.74 -16.35
C GLY A 89 -26.97 -19.01 -17.05
N ASP A 90 -27.29 -20.22 -17.05
CA ASP A 90 -28.55 -20.59 -17.64
C ASP A 90 -29.70 -20.18 -16.80
N MET A 91 -29.49 -20.12 -15.55
CA MET A 91 -30.53 -19.70 -14.72
C MET A 91 -30.76 -18.25 -14.80
N THR A 92 -30.09 -17.59 -15.23
CA THR A 92 -30.26 -16.29 -15.17
C THR A 92 -31.20 -15.77 -15.84
N GLU A 93 -31.23 -16.47 -15.66
CA GLU A 93 -31.61 -16.18 -15.94
C GLU A 93 -31.87 -16.12 -15.81
#